data_c8269010170b2c5a6705592d5b9cf438
#
_entry.id   c8269010170b2c5a6705592d5b9cf438
#
_cell.length_a   1.000
_cell.length_b   1.000
_cell.length_c   1.000
_cell.angle_alpha   90.00
_cell.angle_beta   90.00
_cell.angle_gamma   90.00
#
_symmetry.space_group_name_H-M   'P 1'
#
loop_
_entity.id
_entity.type
_entity.pdbx_description
1 polymer ?
#
loop_
_entity_poly.entity_id
_entity_poly.type
_entity_poly.pdbx_seq_one_letter_code
_entity_poly.pdbx_strand_id
1 'polypeptide(L)'
;LITLERACSDAALSFTSSVMNGLNSVFFEWVNAHALDNPSALRLKYASVKQPDMDYAAAIVQIECRRKFAIKFEEELNVFSRFYFPSMLAGEQASSDMLAAYHASLLPGGLKVVDFTAGLGIDVFHLAKDAKETTAIEMEHDRAEALSYNVAGLGLDNMSVKENDCIEFIDECIAQGCVFDAAFIDPARRDSMGKRVFALADCQPDVVALLPKISQICRKLIVKASPMLDISHTADALGKYLSKAVAVGTPTDCKELLLVLDFSCPSVEPEIEALVLTADKKHSYKFFRSVENAMEMPAFGPVLKTGDYLYEAYPEVMKTGVFKLLAKDFGLSIIAPNTKLFYSDRIESAFPGHIYKINEVLPYSSKVIKRLRKEKMKANVATRNFGIGADVLRNRLGISDGGTLRLYGFSDALGNKMLAIAEPVVIS
;
A
#
# COMPACT_ATOMS: atom_id res chain seq x y z
N LEU A 1 -30.70 -6.72 16.21
CA LEU A 1 -30.46 -8.04 16.76
C LEU A 1 -31.29 -9.05 15.99
N ILE A 2 -30.85 -9.48 14.84
CA ILE A 2 -31.36 -10.65 14.15
C ILE A 2 -30.13 -11.49 13.88
N THR A 3 -29.96 -12.51 14.69
CA THR A 3 -29.08 -13.65 14.52
C THR A 3 -29.37 -14.31 13.18
N LEU A 4 -28.56 -14.06 12.18
CA LEU A 4 -28.49 -14.85 10.97
C LEU A 4 -27.41 -15.92 11.18
N GLU A 5 -27.72 -16.92 11.97
CA GLU A 5 -27.14 -18.25 11.81
C GLU A 5 -27.62 -18.80 10.46
N ARG A 6 -26.93 -18.45 9.37
CA ARG A 6 -26.99 -19.28 8.17
C ARG A 6 -26.19 -20.52 8.46
N ALA A 7 -26.91 -21.61 8.76
CA ALA A 7 -26.37 -22.94 8.66
C ALA A 7 -25.79 -23.09 7.24
N CYS A 8 -24.46 -22.99 7.11
CA CYS A 8 -23.77 -23.53 5.96
C CYS A 8 -24.05 -25.04 5.98
N SER A 9 -24.99 -25.50 5.14
CA SER A 9 -25.13 -26.90 4.82
C SER A 9 -23.76 -27.41 4.39
N ASP A 10 -23.34 -28.57 4.93
CA ASP A 10 -22.20 -29.36 4.47
C ASP A 10 -22.46 -29.81 3.01
N ALA A 11 -22.52 -28.87 2.08
CA ALA A 11 -22.37 -29.16 0.67
C ALA A 11 -20.94 -29.61 0.50
N ALA A 12 -20.74 -30.93 0.37
CA ALA A 12 -19.47 -31.57 0.19
C ALA A 12 -18.79 -30.97 -1.05
N LEU A 13 -17.91 -29.98 -0.81
CA LEU A 13 -16.91 -29.56 -1.77
C LEU A 13 -15.96 -30.75 -1.94
N SER A 14 -16.03 -31.44 -3.04
CA SER A 14 -15.12 -32.55 -3.37
C SER A 14 -13.75 -31.97 -3.76
N PHE A 15 -12.98 -31.58 -2.78
CA PHE A 15 -11.56 -31.24 -2.96
C PHE A 15 -10.76 -32.53 -3.08
N THR A 16 -9.92 -32.59 -4.10
CA THR A 16 -9.10 -33.80 -4.41
C THR A 16 -7.73 -33.78 -3.76
N SER A 17 -7.32 -32.69 -3.09
CA SER A 17 -6.01 -32.59 -2.47
C SER A 17 -5.97 -32.99 -1.00
N SER A 18 -4.78 -33.43 -0.55
CA SER A 18 -4.54 -33.88 0.83
C SER A 18 -4.62 -32.73 1.85
N VAL A 19 -4.35 -31.50 1.46
CA VAL A 19 -4.36 -30.33 2.35
C VAL A 19 -5.78 -29.93 2.69
N MET A 20 -6.67 -29.86 1.68
CA MET A 20 -8.06 -29.43 1.86
C MET A 20 -8.92 -30.47 2.57
N ASN A 21 -8.61 -31.77 2.40
CA ASN A 21 -9.28 -32.85 3.15
C ASN A 21 -9.05 -32.76 4.67
N GLY A 22 -7.99 -32.08 5.12
CA GLY A 22 -7.69 -31.83 6.54
C GLY A 22 -8.37 -30.59 7.14
N LEU A 23 -8.95 -29.70 6.32
CA LEU A 23 -9.59 -28.45 6.79
C LEU A 23 -11.04 -28.68 7.25
N ASN A 24 -11.22 -29.60 8.18
CA ASN A 24 -12.53 -29.94 8.78
C ASN A 24 -12.87 -29.06 9.99
N SER A 25 -14.03 -29.25 10.59
CA SER A 25 -14.46 -28.52 11.78
C SER A 25 -13.48 -28.69 12.96
N VAL A 26 -12.92 -29.90 13.13
CA VAL A 26 -11.99 -30.26 14.22
C VAL A 26 -10.69 -29.43 14.12
N PHE A 27 -10.20 -29.21 12.88
CA PHE A 27 -9.04 -28.37 12.64
C PHE A 27 -9.27 -26.93 13.12
N PHE A 28 -10.35 -26.30 12.72
CA PHE A 28 -10.64 -24.91 13.12
C PHE A 28 -11.10 -24.77 14.56
N GLU A 29 -11.77 -25.77 15.13
CA GLU A 29 -12.06 -25.83 16.57
C GLU A 29 -10.77 -25.84 17.40
N TRP A 30 -9.78 -26.63 16.97
CA TRP A 30 -8.47 -26.64 17.61
C TRP A 30 -7.76 -25.29 17.48
N VAL A 31 -7.75 -24.68 16.28
CA VAL A 31 -7.18 -23.33 16.06
C VAL A 31 -7.82 -22.31 16.99
N ASN A 32 -9.13 -22.33 17.13
CA ASN A 32 -9.88 -21.40 17.98
C ASN A 32 -9.62 -21.67 19.48
N ALA A 33 -9.58 -22.93 19.91
CA ALA A 33 -9.29 -23.30 21.29
C ALA A 33 -7.90 -22.86 21.74
N HIS A 34 -6.93 -22.79 20.82
CA HIS A 34 -5.55 -22.40 21.09
C HIS A 34 -5.21 -20.98 20.62
N ALA A 35 -6.22 -20.19 20.26
CA ALA A 35 -6.04 -18.85 19.70
C ALA A 35 -5.21 -17.90 20.56
N LEU A 36 -5.15 -18.09 21.88
CA LEU A 36 -4.36 -17.29 22.83
C LEU A 36 -3.05 -17.95 23.28
N ASP A 37 -2.81 -19.21 22.92
CA ASP A 37 -1.62 -19.94 23.34
C ASP A 37 -0.37 -19.47 22.61
N ASN A 38 0.81 -19.63 23.22
CA ASN A 38 2.07 -19.27 22.59
C ASN A 38 2.41 -20.25 21.45
N PRO A 39 2.53 -19.77 20.16
CA PRO A 39 2.78 -20.64 19.02
C PRO A 39 4.08 -21.45 19.12
N SER A 40 5.14 -20.87 19.72
CA SER A 40 6.41 -21.58 19.90
C SER A 40 6.26 -22.74 20.90
N ALA A 41 5.49 -22.55 21.98
CA ALA A 41 5.18 -23.61 22.92
C ALA A 41 4.32 -24.71 22.30
N LEU A 42 3.34 -24.35 21.46
CA LEU A 42 2.53 -25.31 20.70
C LEU A 42 3.40 -26.12 19.72
N ARG A 43 4.32 -25.48 18.99
CA ARG A 43 5.25 -26.20 18.11
C ARG A 43 6.06 -27.25 18.86
N LEU A 44 6.60 -26.90 20.03
CA LEU A 44 7.33 -27.87 20.88
C LEU A 44 6.45 -29.02 21.37
N LYS A 45 5.23 -28.70 21.85
CA LYS A 45 4.29 -29.69 22.39
C LYS A 45 3.82 -30.69 21.33
N TYR A 46 3.55 -30.22 20.13
CA TYR A 46 2.99 -31.04 19.04
C TYR A 46 4.00 -31.52 18.00
N ALA A 47 5.29 -31.23 18.17
CA ALA A 47 6.35 -31.57 17.21
C ALA A 47 6.39 -33.06 16.81
N SER A 48 6.07 -33.96 17.74
CA SER A 48 6.09 -35.43 17.55
C SER A 48 4.71 -36.07 17.49
N VAL A 49 3.65 -35.26 17.64
CA VAL A 49 2.27 -35.78 17.68
C VAL A 49 1.80 -35.96 16.23
N LYS A 50 1.49 -37.18 15.86
CA LYS A 50 0.90 -37.55 14.58
C LYS A 50 -0.55 -37.99 14.79
N GLN A 51 -1.47 -37.25 14.21
CA GLN A 51 -2.87 -37.65 14.09
C GLN A 51 -3.27 -37.66 12.62
N PRO A 52 -3.97 -38.72 12.13
CA PRO A 52 -4.32 -38.82 10.71
C PRO A 52 -5.13 -37.65 10.16
N ASP A 53 -5.95 -37.03 11.01
CA ASP A 53 -6.93 -36.01 10.58
C ASP A 53 -6.57 -34.59 11.10
N MET A 54 -5.31 -34.39 11.55
CA MET A 54 -4.90 -33.11 12.13
C MET A 54 -3.47 -32.73 11.77
N ASP A 55 -3.30 -31.66 10.99
CA ASP A 55 -2.01 -31.02 10.76
C ASP A 55 -1.78 -29.88 11.78
N TYR A 56 -1.07 -30.21 12.86
CA TYR A 56 -0.75 -29.24 13.90
C TYR A 56 0.17 -28.13 13.42
N ALA A 57 1.05 -28.38 12.45
CA ALA A 57 1.95 -27.36 11.92
C ALA A 57 1.14 -26.31 11.14
N ALA A 58 0.26 -26.74 10.25
CA ALA A 58 -0.66 -25.86 9.55
C ALA A 58 -1.60 -25.11 10.51
N ALA A 59 -2.14 -25.79 11.54
CA ALA A 59 -3.03 -25.16 12.52
C ALA A 59 -2.33 -24.06 13.33
N ILE A 60 -1.06 -24.24 13.70
CA ILE A 60 -0.26 -23.22 14.40
C ILE A 60 -0.01 -22.02 13.49
N VAL A 61 0.24 -22.25 12.19
CA VAL A 61 0.36 -21.15 11.19
C VAL A 61 -0.95 -20.34 11.14
N GLN A 62 -2.13 -20.98 11.19
CA GLN A 62 -3.41 -20.25 11.25
C GLN A 62 -3.49 -19.34 12.48
N ILE A 63 -3.06 -19.82 13.66
CA ILE A 63 -3.06 -18.99 14.88
C ILE A 63 -2.16 -17.76 14.70
N GLU A 64 -0.96 -17.95 14.18
CA GLU A 64 0.00 -16.85 13.94
C GLU A 64 -0.54 -15.84 12.91
N CYS A 65 -1.06 -16.33 11.79
CA CYS A 65 -1.63 -15.49 10.74
C CYS A 65 -2.82 -14.66 11.26
N ARG A 66 -3.77 -15.31 11.95
CA ARG A 66 -4.96 -14.65 12.52
C ARG A 66 -4.58 -13.54 13.50
N ARG A 67 -3.60 -13.78 14.37
CA ARG A 67 -3.11 -12.74 15.29
C ARG A 67 -2.42 -11.59 14.57
N LYS A 68 -1.54 -11.90 13.63
CA LYS A 68 -0.75 -10.91 12.92
C LYS A 68 -1.61 -10.05 12.00
N PHE A 69 -2.62 -10.65 11.38
CA PHE A 69 -3.39 -10.02 10.32
C PHE A 69 -4.84 -9.67 10.72
N ALA A 70 -5.18 -9.75 12.01
CA ALA A 70 -6.53 -9.49 12.49
C ALA A 70 -7.14 -8.16 12.01
N ILE A 71 -6.32 -7.09 11.99
CA ILE A 71 -6.75 -5.77 11.51
C ILE A 71 -6.62 -5.65 9.98
N LYS A 72 -5.66 -6.36 9.41
CA LYS A 72 -5.36 -6.29 7.97
C LYS A 72 -6.46 -6.91 7.13
N PHE A 73 -7.10 -7.99 7.63
CA PHE A 73 -8.16 -8.77 6.99
C PHE A 73 -9.36 -8.91 7.93
N GLU A 74 -9.76 -7.79 8.52
CA GLU A 74 -10.86 -7.78 9.50
C GLU A 74 -12.17 -8.21 8.88
N GLU A 75 -12.44 -7.80 7.64
CA GLU A 75 -13.67 -8.10 6.94
C GLU A 75 -13.80 -9.59 6.64
N GLU A 76 -12.79 -10.19 5.99
CA GLU A 76 -12.83 -11.61 5.63
C GLU A 76 -12.88 -12.52 6.86
N LEU A 77 -12.11 -12.18 7.90
CA LEU A 77 -12.09 -12.97 9.15
C LEU A 77 -13.41 -12.87 9.92
N ASN A 78 -14.13 -11.75 9.82
CA ASN A 78 -15.43 -11.57 10.45
C ASN A 78 -16.54 -12.31 9.67
N VAL A 79 -16.48 -12.31 8.33
CA VAL A 79 -17.45 -13.00 7.46
C VAL A 79 -17.25 -14.50 7.50
N PHE A 80 -16.00 -14.97 7.42
CA PHE A 80 -15.67 -16.39 7.38
C PHE A 80 -14.67 -16.78 8.47
N SER A 81 -15.15 -17.22 9.61
CA SER A 81 -14.32 -17.60 10.76
C SER A 81 -13.33 -18.75 10.48
N ARG A 82 -13.56 -19.54 9.44
CA ARG A 82 -12.66 -20.61 8.97
C ARG A 82 -11.77 -20.17 7.79
N PHE A 83 -11.61 -18.87 7.55
CA PHE A 83 -10.69 -18.34 6.53
C PHE A 83 -9.30 -18.99 6.64
N TYR A 84 -8.74 -19.48 5.54
CA TYR A 84 -7.51 -20.24 5.53
C TYR A 84 -6.35 -19.46 4.92
N PHE A 85 -5.24 -19.42 5.62
CA PHE A 85 -3.98 -18.83 5.17
C PHE A 85 -3.04 -19.96 4.71
N PRO A 86 -2.69 -20.08 3.42
CA PRO A 86 -1.76 -21.12 2.96
C PRO A 86 -0.36 -20.96 3.53
N SER A 87 0.04 -19.73 3.85
CA SER A 87 1.30 -19.43 4.53
C SER A 87 1.30 -18.05 5.17
N MET A 88 2.23 -17.80 6.08
CA MET A 88 2.50 -16.47 6.64
C MET A 88 2.86 -15.46 5.55
N LEU A 89 3.67 -15.89 4.56
CA LEU A 89 4.11 -15.06 3.45
C LEU A 89 2.94 -14.59 2.58
N ALA A 90 1.97 -15.46 2.31
CA ALA A 90 0.78 -15.10 1.55
C ALA A 90 -0.01 -13.95 2.25
N GLY A 91 -0.16 -14.03 3.58
CA GLY A 91 -0.79 -12.95 4.35
C GLY A 91 0.04 -11.66 4.40
N GLU A 92 1.38 -11.75 4.41
CA GLU A 92 2.26 -10.57 4.37
C GLU A 92 2.17 -9.83 3.04
N GLN A 93 2.14 -10.57 1.94
CA GLN A 93 2.14 -10.03 0.57
C GLN A 93 0.79 -9.49 0.11
N ALA A 94 -0.31 -10.01 0.64
CA ALA A 94 -1.65 -9.56 0.25
C ALA A 94 -1.91 -8.09 0.63
N SER A 95 -2.79 -7.42 -0.08
CA SER A 95 -3.31 -6.08 0.25
C SER A 95 -4.05 -6.10 1.59
N SER A 96 -4.21 -4.94 2.24
CA SER A 96 -5.17 -4.82 3.35
C SER A 96 -6.57 -4.56 2.81
N ASP A 97 -7.62 -4.85 3.60
CA ASP A 97 -9.02 -4.56 3.24
C ASP A 97 -9.21 -3.13 2.76
N MET A 98 -8.62 -2.17 3.45
CA MET A 98 -8.71 -0.75 3.09
C MET A 98 -8.12 -0.46 1.70
N LEU A 99 -6.98 -1.07 1.34
CA LEU A 99 -6.37 -0.91 0.03
C LEU A 99 -7.18 -1.65 -1.04
N ALA A 100 -7.57 -2.89 -0.79
CA ALA A 100 -8.36 -3.70 -1.72
C ALA A 100 -9.74 -3.07 -2.01
N ALA A 101 -10.39 -2.50 -1.00
CA ALA A 101 -11.62 -1.72 -1.18
C ALA A 101 -11.39 -0.49 -2.06
N TYR A 102 -10.25 0.17 -1.94
CA TYR A 102 -9.90 1.27 -2.84
C TYR A 102 -9.64 0.77 -4.26
N HIS A 103 -8.91 -0.34 -4.46
CA HIS A 103 -8.67 -0.93 -5.79
C HIS A 103 -10.00 -1.23 -6.49
N ALA A 104 -10.93 -1.86 -5.80
CA ALA A 104 -12.26 -2.15 -6.33
C ALA A 104 -13.01 -0.86 -6.71
N SER A 105 -12.88 0.21 -5.92
CA SER A 105 -13.53 1.49 -6.19
C SER A 105 -13.06 2.22 -7.46
N LEU A 106 -11.94 1.79 -8.06
CA LEU A 106 -11.46 2.31 -9.34
C LEU A 106 -12.25 1.78 -10.54
N LEU A 107 -13.07 0.75 -10.34
CA LEU A 107 -13.92 0.15 -11.37
C LEU A 107 -15.40 0.40 -11.06
N PRO A 108 -16.23 0.67 -12.07
CA PRO A 108 -17.68 0.70 -11.89
C PRO A 108 -18.21 -0.72 -11.60
N GLY A 109 -19.34 -0.81 -10.92
CA GLY A 109 -20.00 -2.10 -10.68
C GLY A 109 -20.56 -2.75 -11.94
N GLY A 110 -20.92 -4.04 -11.84
CA GLY A 110 -21.56 -4.81 -12.90
C GLY A 110 -20.64 -5.27 -14.03
N LEU A 111 -19.33 -5.19 -13.86
CA LEU A 111 -18.33 -5.58 -14.85
C LEU A 111 -17.98 -7.08 -14.78
N LYS A 112 -17.52 -7.62 -15.91
CA LYS A 112 -16.78 -8.88 -15.96
C LYS A 112 -15.29 -8.59 -15.74
N VAL A 113 -14.74 -9.08 -14.61
CA VAL A 113 -13.38 -8.74 -14.15
C VAL A 113 -12.52 -9.99 -14.10
N VAL A 114 -11.22 -9.83 -14.37
CA VAL A 114 -10.21 -10.86 -14.12
C VAL A 114 -9.08 -10.31 -13.26
N ASP A 115 -8.61 -11.09 -12.27
CA ASP A 115 -7.37 -10.86 -11.56
C ASP A 115 -6.35 -11.90 -12.04
N PHE A 116 -5.27 -11.44 -12.67
CA PHE A 116 -4.23 -12.31 -13.24
C PHE A 116 -3.23 -12.85 -12.22
N THR A 117 -3.29 -12.37 -10.96
CA THR A 117 -2.30 -12.68 -9.91
C THR A 117 -2.95 -12.71 -8.53
N ALA A 118 -4.00 -13.50 -8.38
CA ALA A 118 -4.94 -13.38 -7.26
C ALA A 118 -4.33 -13.64 -5.86
N GLY A 119 -3.30 -14.48 -5.76
CA GLY A 119 -2.63 -14.72 -4.48
C GLY A 119 -3.56 -15.25 -3.39
N LEU A 120 -3.59 -14.57 -2.23
CA LEU A 120 -4.52 -14.89 -1.14
C LEU A 120 -5.99 -14.52 -1.45
N GLY A 121 -6.21 -13.65 -2.43
CA GLY A 121 -7.54 -13.30 -2.91
C GLY A 121 -8.11 -11.97 -2.41
N ILE A 122 -7.44 -11.24 -1.50
CA ILE A 122 -8.05 -10.06 -0.87
C ILE A 122 -8.50 -9.02 -1.91
N ASP A 123 -7.66 -8.69 -2.89
CA ASP A 123 -8.02 -7.74 -3.95
C ASP A 123 -9.21 -8.24 -4.76
N VAL A 124 -9.18 -9.50 -5.19
CA VAL A 124 -10.24 -10.08 -6.03
C VAL A 124 -11.54 -10.30 -5.26
N PHE A 125 -11.52 -10.54 -3.94
CA PHE A 125 -12.73 -10.60 -3.12
C PHE A 125 -13.46 -9.25 -3.12
N HIS A 126 -12.71 -8.16 -2.93
CA HIS A 126 -13.28 -6.81 -2.99
C HIS A 126 -13.80 -6.45 -4.39
N LEU A 127 -13.08 -6.84 -5.44
CA LEU A 127 -13.55 -6.69 -6.82
C LEU A 127 -14.87 -7.45 -7.07
N ALA A 128 -15.00 -8.65 -6.51
CA ALA A 128 -16.18 -9.51 -6.71
C ALA A 128 -17.46 -8.96 -6.06
N LYS A 129 -17.36 -8.10 -5.04
CA LYS A 129 -18.53 -7.54 -4.34
C LYS A 129 -19.50 -6.81 -5.28
N ASP A 130 -18.95 -6.04 -6.22
CA ASP A 130 -19.73 -5.22 -7.16
C ASP A 130 -19.65 -5.71 -8.61
N ALA A 131 -18.81 -6.72 -8.90
CA ALA A 131 -18.67 -7.27 -10.24
C ALA A 131 -19.85 -8.18 -10.62
N LYS A 132 -20.16 -8.26 -11.91
CA LYS A 132 -21.09 -9.22 -12.45
C LYS A 132 -20.53 -10.65 -12.42
N GLU A 133 -19.27 -10.78 -12.77
CA GLU A 133 -18.51 -12.03 -12.83
C GLU A 133 -17.04 -11.72 -12.58
N THR A 134 -16.38 -12.56 -11.79
CA THR A 134 -14.97 -12.42 -11.47
C THR A 134 -14.22 -13.71 -11.71
N THR A 135 -13.07 -13.63 -12.37
CA THR A 135 -12.15 -14.76 -12.57
C THR A 135 -10.84 -14.46 -11.87
N ALA A 136 -10.40 -15.35 -10.99
CA ALA A 136 -9.11 -15.26 -10.28
C ALA A 136 -8.15 -16.28 -10.84
N ILE A 137 -6.93 -15.84 -11.20
CA ILE A 137 -5.86 -16.70 -11.70
C ILE A 137 -4.76 -16.77 -10.63
N GLU A 138 -4.38 -18.00 -10.27
CA GLU A 138 -3.27 -18.24 -9.35
C GLU A 138 -2.48 -19.46 -9.85
N MET A 139 -1.16 -19.31 -9.96
CA MET A 139 -0.30 -20.35 -10.54
C MET A 139 0.16 -21.41 -9.52
N GLU A 140 0.23 -21.03 -8.25
CA GLU A 140 0.69 -21.91 -7.17
C GLU A 140 -0.47 -22.75 -6.67
N HIS A 141 -0.37 -24.07 -6.82
CA HIS A 141 -1.42 -25.04 -6.46
C HIS A 141 -1.99 -24.82 -5.06
N ASP A 142 -1.16 -24.77 -4.03
CA ASP A 142 -1.61 -24.63 -2.64
C ASP A 142 -2.34 -23.29 -2.38
N ARG A 143 -1.97 -22.23 -3.12
CA ARG A 143 -2.66 -20.94 -3.04
C ARG A 143 -3.99 -20.97 -3.78
N ALA A 144 -4.04 -21.58 -4.96
CA ALA A 144 -5.27 -21.71 -5.74
C ALA A 144 -6.34 -22.52 -5.00
N GLU A 145 -5.93 -23.59 -4.32
CA GLU A 145 -6.82 -24.37 -3.45
C GLU A 145 -7.31 -23.57 -2.24
N ALA A 146 -6.40 -22.89 -1.54
CA ALA A 146 -6.75 -22.02 -0.41
C ALA A 146 -7.71 -20.90 -0.85
N LEU A 147 -7.46 -20.30 -2.00
CA LEU A 147 -8.32 -19.28 -2.61
C LEU A 147 -9.72 -19.84 -2.90
N SER A 148 -9.80 -21.01 -3.55
CA SER A 148 -11.08 -21.67 -3.85
C SER A 148 -11.88 -21.99 -2.57
N TYR A 149 -11.21 -22.47 -1.52
CA TYR A 149 -11.81 -22.72 -0.21
C TYR A 149 -12.37 -21.43 0.41
N ASN A 150 -11.59 -20.35 0.38
CA ASN A 150 -11.99 -19.07 0.94
C ASN A 150 -13.16 -18.45 0.15
N VAL A 151 -13.13 -18.52 -1.19
CA VAL A 151 -14.23 -18.05 -2.06
C VAL A 151 -15.56 -18.72 -1.68
N ALA A 152 -15.54 -20.04 -1.54
CA ALA A 152 -16.74 -20.79 -1.14
C ALA A 152 -17.20 -20.41 0.28
N GLY A 153 -16.27 -20.23 1.22
CA GLY A 153 -16.58 -19.85 2.60
C GLY A 153 -17.10 -18.42 2.74
N LEU A 154 -16.66 -17.51 1.86
CA LEU A 154 -17.12 -16.11 1.81
C LEU A 154 -18.46 -15.98 1.05
N GLY A 155 -18.92 -17.03 0.35
CA GLY A 155 -20.19 -17.03 -0.40
C GLY A 155 -20.13 -16.15 -1.65
N LEU A 156 -18.98 -16.10 -2.33
CA LEU A 156 -18.79 -15.31 -3.55
C LEU A 156 -19.17 -16.13 -4.79
N ASP A 157 -20.48 -16.33 -5.00
CA ASP A 157 -21.02 -17.19 -6.06
C ASP A 157 -20.74 -16.68 -7.49
N ASN A 158 -20.38 -15.39 -7.64
CA ASN A 158 -20.03 -14.76 -8.91
C ASN A 158 -18.52 -14.86 -9.22
N MET A 159 -17.77 -15.63 -8.43
CA MET A 159 -16.32 -15.75 -8.58
C MET A 159 -15.89 -17.17 -8.92
N SER A 160 -14.97 -17.29 -9.88
CA SER A 160 -14.32 -18.54 -10.26
C SER A 160 -12.81 -18.45 -10.06
N VAL A 161 -12.20 -19.52 -9.57
CA VAL A 161 -10.74 -19.65 -9.42
C VAL A 161 -10.22 -20.61 -10.49
N LYS A 162 -9.10 -20.24 -11.11
CA LYS A 162 -8.37 -21.07 -12.06
C LYS A 162 -6.91 -21.17 -11.65
N GLU A 163 -6.45 -22.40 -11.44
CA GLU A 163 -5.05 -22.71 -11.29
C GLU A 163 -4.41 -22.68 -12.67
N ASN A 164 -3.70 -21.59 -13.00
CA ASN A 164 -3.02 -21.42 -14.28
C ASN A 164 -1.93 -20.35 -14.16
N ASP A 165 -0.94 -20.39 -15.06
CA ASP A 165 -0.06 -19.26 -15.31
C ASP A 165 -0.83 -18.15 -16.03
N CYS A 166 -0.63 -16.90 -15.62
CA CYS A 166 -1.38 -15.78 -16.18
C CYS A 166 -1.10 -15.54 -17.67
N ILE A 167 0.11 -15.84 -18.16
CA ILE A 167 0.49 -15.69 -19.57
C ILE A 167 -0.21 -16.75 -20.41
N GLU A 168 -0.22 -18.00 -19.94
CA GLU A 168 -0.94 -19.11 -20.59
C GLU A 168 -2.44 -18.82 -20.63
N PHE A 169 -3.02 -18.35 -19.52
CA PHE A 169 -4.42 -17.97 -19.46
C PHE A 169 -4.78 -16.84 -20.43
N ILE A 170 -3.93 -15.80 -20.56
CA ILE A 170 -4.12 -14.71 -21.52
C ILE A 170 -4.13 -15.27 -22.96
N ASP A 171 -3.19 -16.17 -23.29
CA ASP A 171 -3.09 -16.78 -24.62
C ASP A 171 -4.32 -17.67 -24.92
N GLU A 172 -4.80 -18.43 -23.95
CA GLU A 172 -6.05 -19.19 -24.06
C GLU A 172 -7.25 -18.27 -24.31
N CYS A 173 -7.36 -17.16 -23.58
CA CYS A 173 -8.43 -16.17 -23.77
C CYS A 173 -8.43 -15.57 -25.17
N ILE A 174 -7.25 -15.23 -25.71
CA ILE A 174 -7.11 -14.72 -27.08
C ILE A 174 -7.58 -15.77 -28.08
N ALA A 175 -7.12 -17.03 -27.93
CA ALA A 175 -7.50 -18.12 -28.82
C ALA A 175 -8.99 -18.44 -28.82
N GLN A 176 -9.65 -18.27 -27.66
CA GLN A 176 -11.08 -18.56 -27.47
C GLN A 176 -11.99 -17.33 -27.71
N GLY A 177 -11.40 -16.14 -27.91
CA GLY A 177 -12.17 -14.90 -28.04
C GLY A 177 -12.85 -14.44 -26.73
N CYS A 178 -12.30 -14.83 -25.57
CA CYS A 178 -12.79 -14.38 -24.27
C CYS A 178 -12.47 -12.90 -24.08
N VAL A 179 -13.41 -12.14 -23.51
CA VAL A 179 -13.21 -10.72 -23.20
C VAL A 179 -13.69 -10.40 -21.79
N PHE A 180 -12.97 -9.45 -21.17
CA PHE A 180 -13.27 -8.87 -19.85
C PHE A 180 -13.46 -7.37 -19.99
N ASP A 181 -14.26 -6.78 -19.11
CA ASP A 181 -14.39 -5.32 -19.07
C ASP A 181 -13.17 -4.67 -18.38
N ALA A 182 -12.65 -5.35 -17.35
CA ALA A 182 -11.47 -4.90 -16.64
C ALA A 182 -10.59 -6.07 -16.15
N ALA A 183 -9.31 -5.78 -15.96
CA ALA A 183 -8.35 -6.70 -15.36
C ALA A 183 -7.60 -6.02 -14.22
N PHE A 184 -7.14 -6.83 -13.25
CA PHE A 184 -6.21 -6.46 -12.20
C PHE A 184 -4.95 -7.33 -12.28
N ILE A 185 -3.79 -6.75 -11.96
CA ILE A 185 -2.52 -7.48 -11.91
C ILE A 185 -1.60 -6.88 -10.86
N ASP A 186 -1.03 -7.72 -9.99
CA ASP A 186 -0.01 -7.38 -8.99
C ASP A 186 1.27 -8.18 -9.28
N PRO A 187 2.13 -7.71 -10.21
CA PRO A 187 3.30 -8.45 -10.63
C PRO A 187 4.33 -8.52 -9.52
N ALA A 188 4.81 -9.73 -9.22
CA ALA A 188 5.87 -9.95 -8.25
C ALA A 188 7.21 -9.39 -8.73
N ARG A 189 8.07 -8.98 -7.80
CA ARG A 189 9.45 -8.61 -8.13
C ARG A 189 10.22 -9.85 -8.60
N ARG A 190 10.96 -9.79 -9.70
CA ARG A 190 11.73 -10.93 -10.24
C ARG A 190 12.85 -11.44 -9.33
N ASP A 191 13.18 -10.75 -8.26
CA ASP A 191 14.46 -10.97 -7.62
C ASP A 191 14.43 -11.96 -6.46
N SER A 192 14.88 -13.20 -6.73
CA SER A 192 15.33 -14.16 -5.72
C SER A 192 16.62 -13.73 -4.99
N MET A 193 17.29 -12.64 -5.43
CA MET A 193 18.57 -12.18 -4.89
C MET A 193 18.53 -10.83 -4.18
N GLY A 194 17.35 -10.26 -3.88
CA GLY A 194 17.19 -9.04 -3.07
C GLY A 194 17.58 -7.72 -3.76
N LYS A 195 17.76 -7.72 -5.10
CA LYS A 195 18.00 -6.46 -5.83
C LYS A 195 16.71 -5.66 -5.93
N ARG A 196 16.80 -4.36 -5.74
CA ARG A 196 15.69 -3.44 -5.87
C ARG A 196 15.22 -3.38 -7.33
N VAL A 197 13.94 -3.63 -7.56
CA VAL A 197 13.30 -3.46 -8.86
C VAL A 197 13.09 -1.96 -9.10
N PHE A 198 13.59 -1.45 -10.22
CA PHE A 198 13.51 -0.03 -10.57
C PHE A 198 12.62 0.27 -11.77
N ALA A 199 12.21 -0.78 -12.52
CA ALA A 199 11.32 -0.65 -13.66
C ALA A 199 10.19 -1.68 -13.61
N LEU A 200 9.05 -1.36 -14.20
CA LEU A 200 7.90 -2.26 -14.28
C LEU A 200 8.22 -3.51 -15.13
N ALA A 201 9.06 -3.37 -16.15
CA ALA A 201 9.55 -4.48 -16.98
C ALA A 201 10.42 -5.49 -16.22
N ASP A 202 10.96 -5.13 -15.04
CA ASP A 202 11.72 -6.04 -14.18
C ASP A 202 10.83 -6.92 -13.29
N CYS A 203 9.53 -6.74 -13.33
CA CYS A 203 8.56 -7.54 -12.57
C CYS A 203 8.21 -8.84 -13.28
N GLN A 204 7.56 -9.75 -12.58
CA GLN A 204 7.05 -11.01 -13.12
C GLN A 204 5.56 -11.14 -12.76
N PRO A 205 4.68 -11.23 -13.77
CA PRO A 205 4.97 -11.14 -15.20
C PRO A 205 5.43 -9.74 -15.65
N ASP A 206 6.12 -9.66 -16.79
CA ASP A 206 6.48 -8.39 -17.43
C ASP A 206 5.24 -7.75 -18.06
N VAL A 207 4.61 -6.86 -17.29
CA VAL A 207 3.35 -6.21 -17.70
C VAL A 207 3.53 -5.41 -18.98
N VAL A 208 4.69 -4.75 -19.19
CA VAL A 208 4.92 -3.93 -20.37
C VAL A 208 4.93 -4.81 -21.63
N ALA A 209 5.60 -5.95 -21.58
CA ALA A 209 5.62 -6.91 -22.68
C ALA A 209 4.24 -7.54 -22.93
N LEU A 210 3.40 -7.67 -21.91
CA LEU A 210 2.06 -8.26 -22.01
C LEU A 210 0.98 -7.29 -22.50
N LEU A 211 1.20 -5.96 -22.47
CA LEU A 211 0.17 -4.99 -22.88
C LEU A 211 -0.48 -5.28 -24.24
N PRO A 212 0.25 -5.66 -25.32
CA PRO A 212 -0.36 -5.97 -26.60
C PRO A 212 -1.33 -7.17 -26.57
N LYS A 213 -1.09 -8.14 -25.68
CA LYS A 213 -1.97 -9.30 -25.49
C LYS A 213 -3.16 -8.94 -24.61
N ILE A 214 -2.91 -8.30 -23.47
CA ILE A 214 -3.95 -7.90 -22.51
C ILE A 214 -4.97 -6.97 -23.17
N SER A 215 -4.54 -6.02 -24.02
CA SER A 215 -5.43 -5.09 -24.72
C SER A 215 -6.40 -5.77 -25.72
N GLN A 216 -6.17 -7.03 -26.10
CA GLN A 216 -7.07 -7.80 -26.93
C GLN A 216 -8.22 -8.43 -26.14
N ILE A 217 -8.02 -8.64 -24.84
CA ILE A 217 -8.96 -9.37 -23.99
C ILE A 217 -9.60 -8.51 -22.90
N CYS A 218 -9.11 -7.29 -22.64
CA CYS A 218 -9.78 -6.40 -21.69
C CYS A 218 -9.73 -4.93 -22.15
N ARG A 219 -10.67 -4.12 -21.63
CA ARG A 219 -10.76 -2.69 -21.92
C ARG A 219 -9.96 -1.83 -20.96
N LYS A 220 -9.87 -2.25 -19.70
CA LYS A 220 -9.14 -1.55 -18.63
C LYS A 220 -8.23 -2.51 -17.90
N LEU A 221 -7.08 -2.00 -17.45
CA LEU A 221 -6.14 -2.75 -16.62
C LEU A 221 -5.74 -1.88 -15.43
N ILE A 222 -5.84 -2.41 -14.23
CA ILE A 222 -5.24 -1.85 -13.03
C ILE A 222 -3.97 -2.64 -12.72
N VAL A 223 -2.83 -1.96 -12.69
CA VAL A 223 -1.55 -2.55 -12.29
C VAL A 223 -1.18 -2.03 -10.91
N LYS A 224 -1.05 -2.93 -9.93
CA LYS A 224 -0.48 -2.62 -8.64
C LYS A 224 1.04 -2.72 -8.73
N ALA A 225 1.73 -1.69 -8.34
CA ALA A 225 3.15 -1.59 -8.51
C ALA A 225 3.86 -1.09 -7.24
N SER A 226 5.17 -1.34 -7.16
CA SER A 226 5.99 -0.87 -6.04
C SER A 226 5.99 0.67 -5.95
N PRO A 227 5.86 1.26 -4.75
CA PRO A 227 6.01 2.71 -4.57
C PRO A 227 7.44 3.19 -4.85
N MET A 228 8.39 2.29 -5.09
CA MET A 228 9.77 2.64 -5.46
C MET A 228 9.92 3.01 -6.94
N LEU A 229 8.96 2.62 -7.81
CA LEU A 229 9.03 2.94 -9.24
C LEU A 229 8.88 4.44 -9.49
N ASP A 230 9.66 4.99 -10.42
CA ASP A 230 9.50 6.39 -10.86
C ASP A 230 8.24 6.53 -11.72
N ILE A 231 7.35 7.48 -11.36
CA ILE A 231 6.05 7.65 -12.04
C ILE A 231 6.25 8.09 -13.49
N SER A 232 7.19 9.00 -13.75
CA SER A 232 7.40 9.53 -15.10
C SER A 232 7.97 8.47 -16.02
N HIS A 233 9.00 7.74 -15.56
CA HIS A 233 9.57 6.63 -16.31
C HIS A 233 8.57 5.50 -16.56
N THR A 234 7.72 5.21 -15.57
CA THR A 234 6.65 4.20 -15.72
C THR A 234 5.58 4.67 -16.72
N ALA A 235 5.22 5.95 -16.68
CA ALA A 235 4.27 6.52 -17.64
C ALA A 235 4.81 6.45 -19.09
N ASP A 236 6.09 6.73 -19.30
CA ASP A 236 6.73 6.60 -20.61
C ASP A 236 6.67 5.15 -21.13
N ALA A 237 6.93 4.17 -20.24
CA ALA A 237 6.88 2.74 -20.60
C ALA A 237 5.48 2.24 -20.96
N LEU A 238 4.43 2.75 -20.30
CA LEU A 238 3.04 2.37 -20.53
C LEU A 238 2.37 3.18 -21.66
N GLY A 239 2.96 4.32 -21.99
CA GLY A 239 2.56 5.17 -23.12
C GLY A 239 1.11 5.67 -23.00
N LYS A 240 0.47 5.85 -24.16
CA LYS A 240 -0.89 6.43 -24.30
C LYS A 240 -2.01 5.69 -23.55
N TYR A 241 -1.80 4.48 -23.11
CA TYR A 241 -2.81 3.69 -22.40
C TYR A 241 -2.92 4.07 -20.94
N LEU A 242 -1.87 4.64 -20.33
CA LEU A 242 -1.94 5.08 -18.94
C LEU A 242 -2.85 6.32 -18.84
N SER A 243 -3.99 6.15 -18.19
CA SER A 243 -4.95 7.23 -17.94
C SER A 243 -4.76 7.88 -16.57
N LYS A 244 -4.26 7.11 -15.58
CA LYS A 244 -4.09 7.60 -14.22
C LYS A 244 -2.97 6.87 -13.49
N ALA A 245 -2.19 7.59 -12.69
CA ALA A 245 -1.22 7.04 -11.75
C ALA A 245 -1.53 7.53 -10.33
N VAL A 246 -1.76 6.61 -9.40
CA VAL A 246 -2.13 6.94 -8.01
C VAL A 246 -1.06 6.44 -7.05
N ALA A 247 -0.40 7.35 -6.35
CA ALA A 247 0.42 6.99 -5.19
C ALA A 247 -0.49 6.86 -3.97
N VAL A 248 -0.59 5.67 -3.41
CA VAL A 248 -1.53 5.35 -2.33
C VAL A 248 -0.78 4.94 -1.06
N GLY A 249 -1.28 5.37 0.08
CA GLY A 249 -0.74 4.94 1.36
C GLY A 249 -1.45 5.55 2.56
N THR A 250 -0.70 5.68 3.64
CA THR A 250 -1.16 6.22 4.92
C THR A 250 -0.34 7.47 5.28
N PRO A 251 -0.72 8.29 6.26
CA PRO A 251 0.05 9.49 6.62
C PRO A 251 1.53 9.25 6.92
N THR A 252 1.92 7.99 7.15
CA THR A 252 3.30 7.63 7.52
C THR A 252 4.10 6.95 6.41
N ASP A 253 3.44 6.37 5.41
CA ASP A 253 4.10 5.51 4.43
C ASP A 253 3.31 5.39 3.12
N CYS A 254 3.99 5.62 1.99
CA CYS A 254 3.45 5.33 0.66
C CYS A 254 3.53 3.82 0.42
N LYS A 255 2.39 3.16 0.31
CA LYS A 255 2.27 1.70 0.25
C LYS A 255 2.49 1.14 -1.15
N GLU A 256 1.89 1.80 -2.15
CA GLU A 256 1.86 1.30 -3.52
C GLU A 256 1.67 2.41 -4.54
N LEU A 257 1.91 2.06 -5.79
CA LEU A 257 1.60 2.86 -6.96
C LEU A 257 0.58 2.08 -7.80
N LEU A 258 -0.62 2.64 -7.99
CA LEU A 258 -1.63 2.07 -8.88
C LEU A 258 -1.60 2.77 -10.23
N LEU A 259 -1.54 1.97 -11.29
CA LEU A 259 -1.50 2.44 -12.66
C LEU A 259 -2.78 1.97 -13.36
N VAL A 260 -3.62 2.92 -13.76
CA VAL A 260 -4.89 2.63 -14.42
C VAL A 260 -4.71 2.87 -15.92
N LEU A 261 -4.82 1.80 -16.68
CA LEU A 261 -4.74 1.84 -18.13
C LEU A 261 -6.14 1.72 -18.74
N ASP A 262 -6.41 2.48 -19.78
CA ASP A 262 -7.64 2.40 -20.58
C ASP A 262 -7.27 2.16 -22.05
N PHE A 263 -7.51 0.94 -22.52
CA PHE A 263 -7.20 0.56 -23.90
C PHE A 263 -8.24 1.07 -24.90
N SER A 264 -9.44 1.42 -24.42
CA SER A 264 -10.53 1.96 -25.24
C SER A 264 -10.47 3.47 -25.44
N CYS A 265 -9.81 4.18 -24.51
CA CYS A 265 -9.73 5.64 -24.53
C CYS A 265 -8.28 6.10 -24.23
N PRO A 266 -7.39 6.12 -25.24
CA PRO A 266 -6.03 6.57 -25.05
C PRO A 266 -5.95 7.99 -24.51
N SER A 267 -5.09 8.21 -23.51
CA SER A 267 -4.86 9.51 -22.90
C SER A 267 -3.64 10.22 -23.50
N VAL A 268 -3.69 11.53 -23.56
CA VAL A 268 -2.54 12.35 -23.95
C VAL A 268 -1.55 12.46 -22.79
N GLU A 269 -2.05 12.55 -21.57
CA GLU A 269 -1.28 12.63 -20.33
C GLU A 269 -2.07 12.01 -19.19
N PRO A 270 -1.45 11.17 -18.34
CA PRO A 270 -2.15 10.60 -17.20
C PRO A 270 -2.41 11.63 -16.09
N GLU A 271 -3.58 11.54 -15.45
CA GLU A 271 -3.82 12.22 -14.17
C GLU A 271 -2.93 11.58 -13.10
N ILE A 272 -2.21 12.39 -12.33
CA ILE A 272 -1.43 11.94 -11.18
C ILE A 272 -2.20 12.27 -9.92
N GLU A 273 -2.38 11.27 -9.06
CA GLU A 273 -3.07 11.43 -7.78
C GLU A 273 -2.17 10.97 -6.63
N ALA A 274 -2.11 11.77 -5.57
CA ALA A 274 -1.65 11.35 -4.27
C ALA A 274 -2.87 11.05 -3.40
N LEU A 275 -2.99 9.83 -2.90
CA LEU A 275 -4.11 9.40 -2.07
C LEU A 275 -3.64 8.90 -0.72
N VAL A 276 -4.10 9.56 0.33
CA VAL A 276 -3.84 9.16 1.70
C VAL A 276 -5.10 8.57 2.31
N LEU A 277 -5.01 7.33 2.75
CA LEU A 277 -6.10 6.59 3.36
C LEU A 277 -5.91 6.56 4.89
N THR A 278 -6.98 6.86 5.61
CA THR A 278 -7.12 6.64 7.05
C THR A 278 -8.42 5.88 7.29
N ALA A 279 -8.64 5.38 8.52
CA ALA A 279 -9.89 4.69 8.85
C ALA A 279 -11.13 5.53 8.53
N ASP A 280 -11.06 6.85 8.73
CA ASP A 280 -12.22 7.73 8.65
C ASP A 280 -12.24 8.65 7.43
N LYS A 281 -11.08 8.88 6.78
CA LYS A 281 -10.96 9.93 5.76
C LYS A 281 -10.08 9.47 4.59
N LYS A 282 -10.42 10.00 3.40
CA LYS A 282 -9.59 9.93 2.20
C LYS A 282 -9.16 11.35 1.85
N HIS A 283 -7.85 11.59 1.76
CA HIS A 283 -7.30 12.85 1.27
C HIS A 283 -6.70 12.61 -0.10
N SER A 284 -7.18 13.32 -1.10
CA SER A 284 -6.73 13.19 -2.48
C SER A 284 -6.22 14.52 -2.99
N TYR A 285 -5.04 14.52 -3.62
CA TYR A 285 -4.51 15.64 -4.36
C TYR A 285 -4.19 15.20 -5.80
N LYS A 286 -4.79 15.87 -6.79
CA LYS A 286 -4.75 15.49 -8.20
C LYS A 286 -4.14 16.61 -9.04
N PHE A 287 -3.34 16.23 -10.03
CA PHE A 287 -2.74 17.19 -10.96
C PHE A 287 -2.25 16.51 -12.23
N PHE A 288 -1.86 17.31 -13.23
CA PHE A 288 -1.15 16.87 -14.42
C PHE A 288 0.32 17.29 -14.35
N ARG A 289 1.22 16.41 -14.79
CA ARG A 289 2.66 16.67 -14.76
C ARG A 289 3.04 17.89 -15.58
N SER A 290 2.39 18.09 -16.74
CA SER A 290 2.59 19.26 -17.59
C SER A 290 2.33 20.57 -16.85
N VAL A 291 1.28 20.62 -16.01
CA VAL A 291 0.93 21.81 -15.21
C VAL A 291 2.00 22.08 -14.15
N GLU A 292 2.45 21.06 -13.41
CA GLU A 292 3.54 21.20 -12.43
C GLU A 292 4.84 21.66 -13.11
N ASN A 293 5.17 21.11 -14.28
CA ASN A 293 6.40 21.45 -14.99
C ASN A 293 6.37 22.87 -15.57
N ALA A 294 5.23 23.30 -16.12
CA ALA A 294 5.06 24.63 -16.71
C ALA A 294 5.07 25.75 -15.65
N MET A 295 4.84 25.40 -14.38
CA MET A 295 4.84 26.40 -13.32
C MET A 295 6.25 26.91 -13.03
N GLU A 296 6.41 28.22 -12.92
CA GLU A 296 7.62 28.82 -12.42
C GLU A 296 7.83 28.49 -10.95
N MET A 297 9.11 28.43 -10.53
CA MET A 297 9.40 28.22 -9.10
C MET A 297 8.89 29.43 -8.32
N PRO A 298 8.02 29.24 -7.32
CA PRO A 298 7.59 30.35 -6.47
C PRO A 298 8.79 31.05 -5.83
N ALA A 299 8.67 32.35 -5.65
CA ALA A 299 9.71 33.11 -4.94
C ALA A 299 9.93 32.51 -3.55
N PHE A 300 11.19 32.41 -3.15
CA PHE A 300 11.51 32.02 -1.79
C PHE A 300 11.02 33.11 -0.83
N GLY A 301 10.26 32.71 0.14
CA GLY A 301 9.70 33.64 1.12
C GLY A 301 10.75 34.23 2.06
N PRO A 302 10.33 35.13 2.96
CA PRO A 302 11.19 35.60 4.03
C PRO A 302 11.67 34.40 4.88
N VAL A 303 12.77 34.62 5.65
CA VAL A 303 13.33 33.57 6.51
C VAL A 303 12.27 33.00 7.46
N LEU A 304 12.17 31.69 7.56
CA LEU A 304 11.35 30.97 8.55
C LEU A 304 11.62 31.52 9.96
N LYS A 305 10.56 31.81 10.73
CA LYS A 305 10.69 32.41 12.08
C LYS A 305 9.93 31.57 13.11
N THR A 306 10.24 31.83 14.36
CA THR A 306 9.44 31.37 15.51
C THR A 306 8.00 31.88 15.38
N GLY A 307 7.04 30.98 15.57
CA GLY A 307 5.62 31.25 15.45
C GLY A 307 5.02 30.92 14.08
N ASP A 308 5.83 30.77 13.03
CA ASP A 308 5.39 30.27 11.73
C ASP A 308 4.94 28.81 11.82
N TYR A 309 4.25 28.33 10.77
CA TYR A 309 3.85 26.96 10.60
C TYR A 309 4.70 26.31 9.51
N LEU A 310 5.24 25.13 9.82
CA LEU A 310 6.03 24.32 8.91
C LEU A 310 5.12 23.19 8.37
N TYR A 311 5.21 22.91 7.08
CA TYR A 311 4.43 21.90 6.40
C TYR A 311 5.33 20.85 5.76
N GLU A 312 5.06 19.59 6.07
CA GLU A 312 5.70 18.42 5.48
C GLU A 312 4.64 17.58 4.78
N ALA A 313 4.69 17.54 3.45
CA ALA A 313 3.73 16.77 2.67
C ALA A 313 3.79 15.27 3.01
N TYR A 314 2.65 14.58 2.92
CA TYR A 314 2.59 13.14 3.14
C TYR A 314 3.47 12.37 2.14
N PRO A 315 3.93 11.16 2.48
CA PRO A 315 4.80 10.36 1.61
C PRO A 315 4.26 10.14 0.20
N GLU A 316 2.95 9.95 0.03
CA GLU A 316 2.28 9.79 -1.26
C GLU A 316 2.39 11.06 -2.12
N VAL A 317 2.17 12.22 -1.49
CA VAL A 317 2.30 13.52 -2.15
C VAL A 317 3.75 13.75 -2.58
N MET A 318 4.69 13.45 -1.68
CA MET A 318 6.14 13.53 -2.01
C MET A 318 6.51 12.58 -3.13
N LYS A 319 5.91 11.39 -3.16
CA LYS A 319 6.12 10.38 -4.21
C LYS A 319 5.69 10.86 -5.59
N THR A 320 4.61 11.62 -5.69
CA THR A 320 4.15 12.17 -6.98
C THR A 320 5.10 13.23 -7.54
N GLY A 321 5.99 13.79 -6.72
CA GLY A 321 6.93 14.85 -7.12
C GLY A 321 6.29 16.24 -7.29
N VAL A 322 5.02 16.41 -6.93
CA VAL A 322 4.37 17.71 -6.90
C VAL A 322 5.01 18.60 -5.84
N PHE A 323 5.26 19.85 -6.17
CA PHE A 323 5.91 20.78 -5.26
C PHE A 323 5.49 22.23 -5.47
N LYS A 324 5.58 22.73 -6.73
CA LYS A 324 5.26 24.12 -7.07
C LYS A 324 3.75 24.38 -7.00
N LEU A 325 2.96 23.42 -7.48
CA LEU A 325 1.50 23.47 -7.38
C LEU A 325 1.03 23.48 -5.91
N LEU A 326 1.62 22.65 -5.05
CA LEU A 326 1.31 22.65 -3.62
C LEU A 326 1.56 24.03 -2.99
N ALA A 327 2.70 24.64 -3.27
CA ALA A 327 3.00 25.97 -2.75
C ALA A 327 1.96 27.00 -3.20
N LYS A 328 1.55 26.96 -4.46
CA LYS A 328 0.56 27.88 -5.04
C LYS A 328 -0.83 27.64 -4.46
N ASP A 329 -1.30 26.39 -4.53
CA ASP A 329 -2.70 26.04 -4.21
C ASP A 329 -3.02 26.25 -2.73
N PHE A 330 -2.02 26.08 -1.85
CA PHE A 330 -2.16 26.29 -0.41
C PHE A 330 -1.57 27.63 0.07
N GLY A 331 -1.10 28.49 -0.84
CA GLY A 331 -0.56 29.81 -0.50
C GLY A 331 0.67 29.76 0.42
N LEU A 332 1.52 28.73 0.25
CA LEU A 332 2.67 28.46 1.10
C LEU A 332 3.97 29.00 0.47
N SER A 333 4.88 29.43 1.31
CA SER A 333 6.26 29.75 0.93
C SER A 333 7.12 28.49 0.92
N ILE A 334 8.07 28.41 0.00
CA ILE A 334 9.05 27.32 -0.10
C ILE A 334 10.32 27.73 0.66
N ILE A 335 10.86 26.83 1.49
CA ILE A 335 12.11 27.11 2.21
C ILE A 335 13.30 27.15 1.25
N ALA A 336 13.44 26.14 0.39
CA ALA A 336 14.45 26.05 -0.64
C ALA A 336 14.09 24.95 -1.66
N PRO A 337 14.58 24.98 -2.91
CA PRO A 337 14.18 24.05 -3.97
C PRO A 337 14.31 22.56 -3.59
N ASN A 338 15.42 22.21 -2.94
CA ASN A 338 15.75 20.83 -2.60
C ASN A 338 15.38 20.43 -1.16
N THR A 339 14.82 21.36 -0.38
CA THR A 339 14.50 21.10 1.04
C THR A 339 13.15 20.40 1.19
N LYS A 340 12.22 20.58 0.21
CA LYS A 340 10.91 19.92 0.20
C LYS A 340 10.09 20.15 1.46
N LEU A 341 10.21 21.33 2.06
CA LEU A 341 9.42 21.83 3.16
C LEU A 341 8.81 23.17 2.79
N PHE A 342 7.60 23.40 3.31
CA PHE A 342 6.86 24.66 3.11
C PHE A 342 6.62 25.33 4.45
N TYR A 343 6.27 26.61 4.42
CA TYR A 343 5.90 27.35 5.62
C TYR A 343 4.94 28.51 5.32
N SER A 344 4.25 28.96 6.37
CA SER A 344 3.35 30.10 6.33
C SER A 344 3.25 30.72 7.72
N ASP A 345 2.86 31.98 7.81
CA ASP A 345 2.52 32.68 9.06
C ASP A 345 1.13 32.33 9.60
N ARG A 346 0.33 31.56 8.86
CA ARG A 346 -1.03 31.12 9.22
C ARG A 346 -1.23 29.64 8.90
N ILE A 347 -2.22 29.01 9.56
CA ILE A 347 -2.57 27.62 9.36
C ILE A 347 -3.37 27.44 8.07
N GLU A 348 -2.89 26.51 7.25
CA GLU A 348 -3.63 25.98 6.10
C GLU A 348 -4.00 24.51 6.38
N SER A 349 -5.18 24.31 6.97
CA SER A 349 -5.59 23.00 7.47
C SER A 349 -5.92 21.98 6.39
N ALA A 350 -6.17 22.42 5.16
CA ALA A 350 -6.44 21.54 4.02
C ALA A 350 -5.16 20.98 3.35
N PHE A 351 -3.98 21.38 3.81
CA PHE A 351 -2.73 20.90 3.25
C PHE A 351 -2.59 19.36 3.40
N PRO A 352 -2.22 18.64 2.34
CA PRO A 352 -2.10 17.17 2.38
C PRO A 352 -0.76 16.76 3.01
N GLY A 353 -0.61 16.95 4.31
CA GLY A 353 0.62 16.72 5.04
C GLY A 353 0.52 16.99 6.53
N HIS A 354 1.64 16.87 7.20
CA HIS A 354 1.78 17.22 8.60
C HIS A 354 2.05 18.71 8.75
N ILE A 355 1.44 19.34 9.76
CA ILE A 355 1.59 20.74 10.09
C ILE A 355 2.22 20.85 11.47
N TYR A 356 3.23 21.69 11.60
CA TYR A 356 3.94 21.91 12.85
C TYR A 356 4.05 23.39 13.13
N LYS A 357 3.82 23.80 14.37
CA LYS A 357 4.09 25.15 14.83
C LYS A 357 5.54 25.29 15.24
N ILE A 358 6.24 26.27 14.70
CA ILE A 358 7.65 26.52 14.98
C ILE A 358 7.84 27.18 16.33
N ASN A 359 8.50 26.48 17.24
CA ASN A 359 8.86 27.02 18.57
C ASN A 359 10.18 27.76 18.53
N GLU A 360 11.14 27.31 17.72
CA GLU A 360 12.46 27.96 17.61
C GLU A 360 13.14 27.64 16.27
N VAL A 361 13.80 28.62 15.68
CA VAL A 361 14.70 28.48 14.52
C VAL A 361 16.10 28.87 14.86
N LEU A 362 17.07 28.00 14.55
CA LEU A 362 18.46 28.14 15.00
C LEU A 362 19.44 27.86 13.85
N PRO A 363 20.59 28.61 13.78
CA PRO A 363 21.67 28.22 12.90
C PRO A 363 22.37 26.96 13.46
N TYR A 364 22.70 26.01 12.58
CA TYR A 364 23.45 24.81 12.96
C TYR A 364 24.91 25.21 13.25
N SER A 365 25.26 25.43 14.52
CA SER A 365 26.57 25.89 14.95
C SER A 365 27.04 25.14 16.21
N SER A 366 28.35 25.18 16.48
CA SER A 366 28.92 24.54 17.67
C SER A 366 28.34 25.08 18.98
N LYS A 367 27.94 26.34 19.03
CA LYS A 367 27.29 26.97 20.20
C LYS A 367 25.89 26.36 20.42
N VAL A 368 25.12 26.22 19.36
CA VAL A 368 23.75 25.63 19.40
C VAL A 368 23.82 24.14 19.75
N ILE A 369 24.73 23.39 19.16
CA ILE A 369 24.96 21.99 19.50
C ILE A 369 25.26 21.81 20.99
N LYS A 370 26.16 22.61 21.56
CA LYS A 370 26.49 22.56 22.99
C LYS A 370 25.28 22.90 23.88
N ARG A 371 24.43 23.85 23.45
CA ARG A 371 23.20 24.22 24.16
C ARG A 371 22.23 23.05 24.19
N LEU A 372 21.85 22.51 23.02
CA LEU A 372 20.86 21.44 22.89
C LEU A 372 21.29 20.16 23.63
N ARG A 373 22.59 19.84 23.65
CA ARG A 373 23.14 18.75 24.47
C ARG A 373 22.90 18.90 25.97
N LYS A 374 22.96 20.14 26.48
CA LYS A 374 22.71 20.42 27.90
C LYS A 374 21.20 20.30 28.24
N GLU A 375 20.34 20.66 27.32
CA GLU A 375 18.89 20.66 27.49
C GLU A 375 18.30 19.24 27.58
N LYS A 376 19.03 18.19 27.12
CA LYS A 376 18.60 16.79 27.11
C LYS A 376 17.18 16.60 26.54
N MET A 377 16.91 17.28 25.45
CA MET A 377 15.62 17.28 24.79
C MET A 377 15.25 15.86 24.30
N LYS A 378 13.94 15.60 24.24
CA LYS A 378 13.36 14.43 23.58
C LYS A 378 12.57 14.91 22.37
N ALA A 379 12.95 14.44 21.15
CA ALA A 379 12.32 14.85 19.91
C ALA A 379 12.54 13.83 18.79
N ASN A 380 11.59 13.79 17.86
CA ASN A 380 11.71 13.06 16.60
C ASN A 380 12.51 13.90 15.61
N VAL A 381 13.69 13.43 15.21
CA VAL A 381 14.60 14.18 14.34
C VAL A 381 14.39 13.81 12.88
N ALA A 382 14.28 14.81 12.01
CA ALA A 382 14.23 14.66 10.56
C ALA A 382 15.25 15.58 9.88
N THR A 383 15.72 15.20 8.70
CA THR A 383 16.63 16.04 7.90
C THR A 383 16.10 16.19 6.47
N ARG A 384 16.25 17.41 5.92
CA ARG A 384 15.88 17.75 4.53
C ARG A 384 17.00 18.57 3.90
N ASN A 385 17.68 18.02 2.91
CA ASN A 385 18.81 18.67 2.24
C ASN A 385 19.91 19.16 3.24
N PHE A 386 20.22 18.34 4.25
CA PHE A 386 21.07 18.79 5.38
C PHE A 386 22.52 18.32 5.31
N GLY A 387 22.82 17.29 4.51
CA GLY A 387 24.16 16.73 4.32
C GLY A 387 24.57 15.64 5.32
N ILE A 388 23.78 15.41 6.40
CA ILE A 388 23.90 14.26 7.30
C ILE A 388 22.51 13.71 7.59
N GLY A 389 22.43 12.40 7.85
CA GLY A 389 21.16 11.73 8.18
C GLY A 389 20.61 12.10 9.56
N ALA A 390 19.34 11.81 9.78
CA ALA A 390 18.61 12.13 11.01
C ALA A 390 19.27 11.51 12.26
N ASP A 391 19.68 10.24 12.21
CA ASP A 391 20.34 9.57 13.34
C ASP A 391 21.69 10.20 13.70
N VAL A 392 22.47 10.58 12.68
CA VAL A 392 23.74 11.26 12.90
C VAL A 392 23.52 12.63 13.54
N LEU A 393 22.50 13.36 13.06
CA LEU A 393 22.13 14.66 13.63
C LEU A 393 21.65 14.50 15.07
N ARG A 394 20.74 13.56 15.35
CA ARG A 394 20.23 13.23 16.69
C ARG A 394 21.36 12.99 17.67
N ASN A 395 22.31 12.11 17.31
CA ASN A 395 23.47 11.78 18.13
C ASN A 395 24.38 13.00 18.38
N ARG A 396 24.63 13.84 17.35
CA ARG A 396 25.43 15.07 17.49
C ARG A 396 24.77 16.07 18.40
N LEU A 397 23.45 16.16 18.41
CA LEU A 397 22.71 17.08 19.27
C LEU A 397 22.44 16.50 20.67
N GLY A 398 22.74 15.22 20.92
CA GLY A 398 22.43 14.54 22.19
C GLY A 398 20.96 14.47 22.51
N ILE A 399 20.12 14.34 21.49
CA ILE A 399 18.65 14.27 21.60
C ILE A 399 18.22 12.82 21.76
N SER A 400 17.33 12.55 22.71
CA SER A 400 16.67 11.26 22.86
C SER A 400 15.50 11.14 21.86
N ASP A 401 15.31 9.95 21.30
CA ASP A 401 14.23 9.71 20.35
C ASP A 401 12.84 9.70 20.99
N GLY A 402 11.82 10.19 20.25
CA GLY A 402 10.42 10.21 20.66
C GLY A 402 9.99 11.53 21.31
N GLY A 403 8.87 11.47 22.06
CA GLY A 403 8.18 12.69 22.55
C GLY A 403 7.31 13.32 21.46
N THR A 404 6.75 14.50 21.79
CA THR A 404 5.84 15.24 20.89
C THR A 404 6.57 16.20 19.95
N LEU A 405 7.77 16.65 20.33
CA LEU A 405 8.53 17.61 19.52
C LEU A 405 9.11 16.96 18.26
N ARG A 406 9.17 17.77 17.21
CA ARG A 406 9.88 17.48 15.97
C ARG A 406 11.08 18.42 15.83
N LEU A 407 12.23 17.90 15.45
CA LEU A 407 13.41 18.71 15.11
C LEU A 407 13.77 18.47 13.66
N TYR A 408 13.74 19.52 12.85
CA TYR A 408 14.18 19.49 11.47
C TYR A 408 15.56 20.09 11.31
N GLY A 409 16.50 19.34 10.71
CA GLY A 409 17.71 19.87 10.14
C GLY A 409 17.52 20.12 8.65
N PHE A 410 17.69 21.34 8.16
CA PHE A 410 17.46 21.69 6.75
C PHE A 410 18.46 22.72 6.23
N SER A 411 18.52 22.87 4.90
CA SER A 411 19.21 24.00 4.26
C SER A 411 18.20 25.05 3.83
N ASP A 412 18.50 26.31 4.11
CA ASP A 412 17.73 27.45 3.58
C ASP A 412 18.09 27.73 2.10
N ALA A 413 17.47 28.75 1.51
CA ALA A 413 17.68 29.14 0.11
C ALA A 413 19.11 29.64 -0.18
N LEU A 414 19.83 30.06 0.83
CA LEU A 414 21.24 30.50 0.74
C LEU A 414 22.25 29.36 1.00
N GLY A 415 21.73 28.14 1.29
CA GLY A 415 22.56 26.98 1.62
C GLY A 415 23.01 26.90 3.08
N ASN A 416 22.56 27.81 3.95
CA ASN A 416 22.90 27.75 5.37
C ASN A 416 22.19 26.54 6.02
N LYS A 417 22.91 25.88 6.92
CA LYS A 417 22.37 24.78 7.72
C LYS A 417 21.61 25.32 8.93
N MET A 418 20.32 25.01 9.00
CA MET A 418 19.40 25.50 10.01
C MET A 418 18.77 24.34 10.78
N LEU A 419 18.31 24.62 11.98
CA LEU A 419 17.50 23.74 12.80
C LEU A 419 16.16 24.43 13.09
N ALA A 420 15.06 23.70 13.00
CA ALA A 420 13.75 24.15 13.49
C ALA A 420 13.24 23.15 14.53
N ILE A 421 12.85 23.66 15.69
CA ILE A 421 12.16 22.89 16.74
C ILE A 421 10.69 23.25 16.65
N ALA A 422 9.84 22.24 16.54
CA ALA A 422 8.43 22.42 16.27
C ALA A 422 7.55 21.42 17.01
N GLU A 423 6.31 21.75 17.19
CA GLU A 423 5.29 20.88 17.77
C GLU A 423 4.18 20.60 16.73
N PRO A 424 3.61 19.37 16.70
CA PRO A 424 2.55 19.05 15.77
C PRO A 424 1.28 19.86 16.08
N VAL A 425 0.62 20.33 15.01
CA VAL A 425 -0.70 20.96 15.10
C VAL A 425 -1.74 19.86 14.90
N VAL A 426 -2.59 19.67 15.90
CA VAL A 426 -3.75 18.77 15.80
C VAL A 426 -4.88 19.55 15.12
N ILE A 427 -5.27 19.11 13.94
CA ILE A 427 -6.42 19.63 13.21
C ILE A 427 -7.62 18.74 13.56
N SER A 428 -8.56 19.30 14.27
CA SER A 428 -9.82 18.63 14.65
C SER A 428 -10.75 18.43 13.45
#